data_f3a711fc96e6a061eeab7bd759f04c17
#
_entry.id   f3a711fc96e6a061eeab7bd759f04c17
#
_cell.length_a   1.000
_cell.length_b   1.000
_cell.length_c   1.000
_cell.angle_alpha   90.00
_cell.angle_beta   90.00
_cell.angle_gamma   90.00
#
_symmetry.space_group_name_H-M   'P 1'
#
loop_
_entity.id
_entity.type
_entity.pdbx_description
1 polymer ?
#
loop_
_entity_poly.entity_id
_entity_poly.type
_entity_poly.pdbx_seq_one_letter_code
_entity_poly.pdbx_strand_id
1 'polypeptide(L)'
;LHAEASAADGADRSHAAPEQAQVLPLGLLAPKIPAPPRVDLAHLRYADGKVFAKTHDGSEAELTLVPALQHGTEKLLRRAHTVRGAIIVTDITTGKVLAVADMSHEQNAQGRVAFGYAAPTASLFKLVTAATLLERAGVSPSLKVCTDGGHRRIERKHLEPAKSSHALCANFSSALGHSRNAVFAQL
;
A
#
# COMPACT_ATOMS: atom_id res chain seq x y z
N LEU A 1 2.05 -39.92 61.34
CA LEU A 1 1.79 -38.49 61.61
C LEU A 1 1.15 -37.89 60.39
N HIS A 2 -0.13 -37.55 60.55
CA HIS A 2 -1.01 -36.98 59.54
C HIS A 2 -0.52 -35.61 59.07
N ALA A 3 -0.68 -35.29 57.75
CA ALA A 3 -0.77 -33.95 57.24
C ALA A 3 -1.83 -33.92 56.14
N GLU A 4 -2.85 -33.14 56.41
CA GLU A 4 -4.03 -32.91 55.54
C GLU A 4 -3.67 -32.12 54.29
N ALA A 5 -4.25 -32.55 53.17
CA ALA A 5 -4.20 -31.81 51.91
C ALA A 5 -5.33 -30.79 51.88
N SER A 6 -4.98 -29.52 51.79
CA SER A 6 -5.90 -28.41 51.52
C SER A 6 -6.15 -28.28 50.01
N ALA A 7 -7.41 -28.39 49.63
CA ALA A 7 -7.89 -28.14 48.27
C ALA A 7 -7.87 -26.64 47.98
N ALA A 8 -7.16 -26.21 46.94
CA ALA A 8 -7.21 -24.87 46.41
C ALA A 8 -8.16 -24.83 45.21
N ASP A 9 -9.07 -23.95 45.36
CA ASP A 9 -10.18 -23.49 44.54
C ASP A 9 -9.83 -23.22 43.05
N GLY A 10 -10.53 -23.91 42.17
CA GLY A 10 -10.42 -23.72 40.72
C GLY A 10 -11.19 -22.49 40.25
N ALA A 11 -10.50 -21.41 40.02
CA ALA A 11 -11.11 -20.24 39.38
C ALA A 11 -11.36 -20.57 37.90
N ASP A 12 -12.64 -20.79 37.59
CA ASP A 12 -13.22 -20.81 36.24
C ASP A 12 -12.95 -19.49 35.51
N ARG A 13 -11.96 -19.48 34.62
CA ARG A 13 -11.76 -18.40 33.66
C ARG A 13 -12.63 -18.68 32.45
N SER A 14 -13.89 -18.29 32.52
CA SER A 14 -14.74 -18.19 31.33
C SER A 14 -14.08 -17.24 30.34
N HIS A 15 -13.52 -17.79 29.26
CA HIS A 15 -13.12 -17.02 28.09
C HIS A 15 -14.37 -16.45 27.45
N ALA A 16 -14.69 -15.19 27.76
CA ALA A 16 -15.63 -14.42 26.99
C ALA A 16 -15.12 -14.37 25.55
N ALA A 17 -15.92 -14.89 24.63
CA ALA A 17 -15.66 -14.77 23.19
C ALA A 17 -15.50 -13.30 22.84
N PRO A 18 -14.55 -12.92 21.98
CA PRO A 18 -14.39 -11.53 21.57
C PRO A 18 -15.68 -11.07 20.90
N GLU A 19 -16.26 -10.00 21.44
CA GLU A 19 -17.42 -9.31 20.87
C GLU A 19 -17.15 -9.07 19.39
N GLN A 20 -17.97 -9.66 18.54
CA GLN A 20 -17.83 -9.51 17.10
C GLN A 20 -18.04 -8.04 16.77
N ALA A 21 -16.94 -7.34 16.44
CA ALA A 21 -16.98 -5.99 15.95
C ALA A 21 -17.89 -5.97 14.72
N GLN A 22 -19.07 -5.35 14.86
CA GLN A 22 -19.98 -5.15 13.74
C GLN A 22 -19.25 -4.28 12.71
N VAL A 23 -18.80 -4.90 11.63
CA VAL A 23 -18.28 -4.19 10.46
C VAL A 23 -19.47 -3.48 9.83
N LEU A 24 -19.60 -2.19 10.12
CA LEU A 24 -20.56 -1.34 9.42
C LEU A 24 -20.27 -1.39 7.91
N PRO A 25 -21.29 -1.66 7.07
CA PRO A 25 -21.08 -1.70 5.63
C PRO A 25 -20.56 -0.34 5.17
N LEU A 26 -19.37 -0.35 4.52
CA LEU A 26 -18.65 0.84 4.04
C LEU A 26 -19.53 1.77 3.16
N GLY A 27 -20.63 1.26 2.59
CA GLY A 27 -21.52 2.02 1.74
C GLY A 27 -22.42 3.04 2.44
N LEU A 28 -22.55 2.98 3.78
CA LEU A 28 -23.47 3.87 4.53
C LEU A 28 -22.82 5.18 4.99
N LEU A 29 -21.50 5.31 4.91
CA LEU A 29 -20.75 6.48 5.42
C LEU A 29 -20.06 7.30 4.32
N ALA A 30 -20.10 6.88 3.06
CA ALA A 30 -19.53 7.67 1.98
C ALA A 30 -20.49 8.81 1.61
N PRO A 31 -20.13 10.09 1.80
CA PRO A 31 -20.90 11.19 1.24
C PRO A 31 -20.99 10.98 -0.27
N LYS A 32 -22.18 11.19 -0.84
CA LYS A 32 -22.43 11.08 -2.28
C LYS A 32 -21.71 12.26 -2.95
N ILE A 33 -20.41 12.12 -3.13
CA ILE A 33 -19.57 13.10 -3.84
C ILE A 33 -19.98 13.01 -5.31
N PRO A 34 -20.44 14.09 -5.94
CA PRO A 34 -20.71 14.08 -7.37
C PRO A 34 -19.43 13.68 -8.10
N ALA A 35 -19.57 12.78 -9.08
CA ALA A 35 -18.43 12.35 -9.89
C ALA A 35 -17.77 13.59 -10.49
N PRO A 36 -16.46 13.78 -10.31
CA PRO A 36 -15.77 14.92 -10.89
C PRO A 36 -15.92 14.91 -12.41
N PRO A 37 -15.98 16.08 -13.05
CA PRO A 37 -16.06 16.15 -14.51
C PRO A 37 -14.87 15.38 -15.11
N ARG A 38 -15.16 14.54 -16.10
CA ARG A 38 -14.10 13.83 -16.82
C ARG A 38 -13.31 14.81 -17.65
N VAL A 39 -12.00 14.85 -17.48
CA VAL A 39 -11.08 15.71 -18.21
C VAL A 39 -10.22 14.88 -19.18
N ASP A 40 -9.94 15.44 -20.35
CA ASP A 40 -9.04 14.84 -21.34
C ASP A 40 -7.58 15.13 -20.97
N LEU A 41 -6.95 14.21 -20.26
CA LEU A 41 -5.54 14.32 -19.89
C LEU A 41 -4.58 13.90 -21.01
N ALA A 42 -5.08 13.44 -22.16
CA ALA A 42 -4.22 13.11 -23.29
C ALA A 42 -3.80 14.38 -24.08
N HIS A 43 -4.61 15.43 -24.02
CA HIS A 43 -4.40 16.67 -24.77
C HIS A 43 -4.33 17.86 -23.79
N LEU A 44 -3.20 18.01 -23.11
CA LEU A 44 -2.96 19.11 -22.19
C LEU A 44 -2.54 20.39 -22.97
N ARG A 45 -3.11 21.53 -22.61
CA ARG A 45 -2.73 22.83 -23.10
C ARG A 45 -1.98 23.60 -22.01
N TYR A 46 -0.85 24.17 -22.36
CA TYR A 46 -0.01 24.95 -21.46
C TYR A 46 -0.07 26.43 -21.83
N ALA A 47 -0.46 27.29 -20.91
CA ALA A 47 -0.51 28.73 -21.09
C ALA A 47 -0.29 29.44 -19.75
N ASP A 48 0.45 30.54 -19.75
CA ASP A 48 0.68 31.42 -18.59
C ASP A 48 1.11 30.69 -17.32
N GLY A 49 1.96 29.68 -17.47
CA GLY A 49 2.44 28.86 -16.35
C GLY A 49 1.42 27.87 -15.76
N LYS A 50 0.28 27.71 -16.41
CA LYS A 50 -0.83 26.84 -16.00
C LYS A 50 -1.05 25.71 -17.01
N VAL A 51 -1.77 24.69 -16.57
CA VAL A 51 -2.14 23.53 -17.40
C VAL A 51 -3.66 23.46 -17.50
N PHE A 52 -4.16 23.28 -18.71
CA PHE A 52 -5.58 23.19 -19.02
C PHE A 52 -5.89 21.88 -19.75
N ALA A 53 -7.10 21.37 -19.57
CA ALA A 53 -7.63 20.23 -20.30
C ALA A 53 -9.09 20.45 -20.67
N LYS A 54 -9.53 19.86 -21.79
CA LYS A 54 -10.96 19.84 -22.14
C LYS A 54 -11.71 18.88 -21.23
N THR A 55 -12.89 19.31 -20.82
CA THR A 55 -13.85 18.45 -20.13
C THR A 55 -14.73 17.74 -21.14
N HIS A 56 -15.45 16.70 -20.71
CA HIS A 56 -16.32 15.90 -21.58
C HIS A 56 -17.44 16.73 -22.23
N ASP A 57 -17.90 17.80 -21.58
CA ASP A 57 -18.92 18.71 -22.09
C ASP A 57 -18.37 19.78 -23.07
N GLY A 58 -17.07 19.73 -23.39
CA GLY A 58 -16.38 20.64 -24.30
C GLY A 58 -15.88 21.94 -23.68
N SER A 59 -16.12 22.15 -22.38
CA SER A 59 -15.55 23.29 -21.66
C SER A 59 -14.06 23.07 -21.37
N GLU A 60 -13.37 24.06 -20.86
CA GLU A 60 -11.96 23.97 -20.47
C GLU A 60 -11.81 24.11 -18.97
N ALA A 61 -11.06 23.18 -18.35
CA ALA A 61 -10.73 23.19 -16.93
C ALA A 61 -9.26 23.53 -16.70
N GLU A 62 -8.98 24.46 -15.78
CA GLU A 62 -7.64 24.65 -15.24
C GLU A 62 -7.33 23.51 -14.27
N LEU A 63 -6.19 22.84 -14.49
CA LEU A 63 -5.74 21.72 -13.69
C LEU A 63 -4.75 22.18 -12.61
N THR A 64 -4.64 21.39 -11.55
CA THR A 64 -3.66 21.63 -10.47
C THR A 64 -2.25 21.20 -10.85
N LEU A 65 -2.05 20.74 -12.09
CA LEU A 65 -0.75 20.28 -12.57
C LEU A 65 0.25 21.45 -12.66
N VAL A 66 1.49 21.17 -12.22
CA VAL A 66 2.60 22.12 -12.33
C VAL A 66 3.40 21.79 -13.59
N PRO A 67 3.52 22.68 -14.58
CA PRO A 67 4.14 22.37 -15.87
C PRO A 67 5.54 21.73 -15.74
N ALA A 68 6.40 22.27 -14.88
CA ALA A 68 7.75 21.73 -14.69
C ALA A 68 7.76 20.31 -14.14
N LEU A 69 6.88 20.00 -13.17
CA LEU A 69 6.73 18.65 -12.62
C LEU A 69 6.13 17.71 -13.65
N GLN A 70 5.10 18.16 -14.40
CA GLN A 70 4.47 17.36 -15.44
C GLN A 70 5.49 16.93 -16.50
N HIS A 71 6.24 17.86 -17.08
CA HIS A 71 7.28 17.55 -18.07
C HIS A 71 8.41 16.69 -17.48
N GLY A 72 8.79 16.95 -16.20
CA GLY A 72 9.81 16.18 -15.50
C GLY A 72 9.40 14.71 -15.33
N THR A 73 8.19 14.44 -14.87
CA THR A 73 7.68 13.08 -14.67
C THR A 73 7.51 12.32 -15.99
N GLU A 74 7.01 12.97 -17.04
CA GLU A 74 6.93 12.38 -18.38
C GLU A 74 8.31 12.00 -18.93
N LYS A 75 9.30 12.89 -18.76
CA LYS A 75 10.69 12.62 -19.17
C LYS A 75 11.32 11.45 -18.41
N LEU A 76 11.09 11.38 -17.09
CA LEU A 76 11.56 10.27 -16.26
C LEU A 76 10.94 8.95 -16.71
N LEU A 77 9.64 8.94 -16.94
CA LEU A 77 8.92 7.73 -17.33
C LEU A 77 9.39 7.22 -18.72
N ARG A 78 9.57 8.12 -19.69
CA ARG A 78 10.12 7.78 -21.01
C ARG A 78 11.54 7.16 -20.91
N ARG A 79 12.37 7.62 -19.96
CA ARG A 79 13.72 7.08 -19.74
C ARG A 79 13.75 5.74 -19.02
N ALA A 80 12.69 5.37 -18.33
CA ALA A 80 12.64 4.14 -17.54
C ALA A 80 12.60 2.85 -18.40
N HIS A 81 12.34 2.97 -19.71
CA HIS A 81 12.25 1.83 -20.64
C HIS A 81 11.36 0.70 -20.12
N THR A 82 10.32 1.04 -19.37
CA THR A 82 9.36 0.07 -18.85
C THR A 82 8.25 -0.22 -19.85
N VAL A 83 7.70 -1.44 -19.83
CA VAL A 83 6.55 -1.81 -20.67
C VAL A 83 5.29 -1.05 -20.28
N ARG A 84 5.10 -0.84 -18.98
CA ARG A 84 4.00 -0.06 -18.39
C ARG A 84 4.52 0.71 -17.18
N GLY A 85 4.02 1.90 -17.00
CA GLY A 85 4.39 2.71 -15.83
C GLY A 85 3.49 3.91 -15.66
N ALA A 86 3.39 4.37 -14.43
CA ALA A 86 2.73 5.62 -14.08
C ALA A 86 3.48 6.33 -12.95
N ILE A 87 3.44 7.66 -12.99
CA ILE A 87 3.95 8.53 -11.92
C ILE A 87 2.83 9.53 -11.60
N ILE A 88 2.42 9.57 -10.33
CA ILE A 88 1.49 10.56 -9.81
C ILE A 88 2.20 11.30 -8.69
N VAL A 89 2.24 12.63 -8.76
CA VAL A 89 2.78 13.50 -7.72
C VAL A 89 1.63 14.26 -7.08
N THR A 90 1.50 14.15 -5.75
CA THR A 90 0.47 14.82 -4.98
C THR A 90 1.08 15.73 -3.92
N ASP A 91 0.44 16.86 -3.65
CA ASP A 91 0.72 17.66 -2.47
C ASP A 91 0.10 17.00 -1.24
N ILE A 92 0.91 16.70 -0.24
CA ILE A 92 0.47 15.97 0.96
C ILE A 92 -0.47 16.76 1.87
N THR A 93 -0.42 18.09 1.79
CA THR A 93 -1.24 18.97 2.64
C THR A 93 -2.63 19.16 2.05
N THR A 94 -2.71 19.38 0.74
CA THR A 94 -3.96 19.71 0.04
C THR A 94 -4.58 18.54 -0.70
N GLY A 95 -3.83 17.47 -0.95
CA GLY A 95 -4.24 16.33 -1.76
C GLY A 95 -4.29 16.64 -3.28
N LYS A 96 -3.87 17.85 -3.70
CA LYS A 96 -3.86 18.23 -5.12
C LYS A 96 -2.88 17.37 -5.90
N VAL A 97 -3.29 16.94 -7.10
CA VAL A 97 -2.40 16.27 -8.04
C VAL A 97 -1.57 17.34 -8.77
N LEU A 98 -0.26 17.28 -8.62
CA LEU A 98 0.70 18.23 -9.19
C LEU A 98 1.32 17.74 -10.50
N ALA A 99 1.36 16.43 -10.72
CA ALA A 99 1.74 15.83 -11.98
C ALA A 99 1.13 14.45 -12.13
N VAL A 100 0.82 14.04 -13.36
CA VAL A 100 0.38 12.70 -13.73
C VAL A 100 0.94 12.32 -15.08
N ALA A 101 1.82 11.34 -15.11
CA ALA A 101 2.37 10.78 -16.33
C ALA A 101 2.15 9.28 -16.34
N ASP A 102 1.79 8.73 -17.49
CA ASP A 102 1.69 7.29 -17.68
C ASP A 102 2.05 6.88 -19.11
N MET A 103 2.45 5.64 -19.26
CA MET A 103 2.75 5.03 -20.53
C MET A 103 2.44 3.54 -20.53
N SER A 104 2.06 3.03 -21.68
CA SER A 104 1.96 1.60 -21.97
C SER A 104 2.39 1.33 -23.40
N HIS A 105 3.21 0.33 -23.57
CA HIS A 105 3.62 -0.20 -24.88
C HIS A 105 2.81 -1.44 -25.28
N GLU A 106 1.84 -1.84 -24.48
CA GLU A 106 0.97 -2.98 -24.79
C GLU A 106 -0.08 -2.58 -25.82
N GLN A 107 -0.22 -3.38 -26.91
CA GLN A 107 -1.13 -3.09 -28.03
C GLN A 107 -2.62 -3.02 -27.64
N ASN A 108 -3.01 -3.65 -26.52
CA ASN A 108 -4.39 -3.74 -26.03
C ASN A 108 -4.61 -2.97 -24.72
N ALA A 109 -3.72 -2.05 -24.35
CA ALA A 109 -3.91 -1.24 -23.15
C ALA A 109 -5.10 -0.29 -23.32
N GLN A 110 -6.23 -0.61 -22.68
CA GLN A 110 -7.39 0.27 -22.62
C GLN A 110 -7.25 1.24 -21.44
N GLY A 111 -7.36 2.53 -21.72
CA GLY A 111 -7.34 3.58 -20.72
C GLY A 111 -5.93 3.93 -20.20
N ARG A 112 -5.91 4.85 -19.26
CA ARG A 112 -4.66 5.33 -18.65
C ARG A 112 -4.20 4.42 -17.52
N VAL A 113 -2.92 4.04 -17.53
CA VAL A 113 -2.30 3.19 -16.50
C VAL A 113 -2.39 3.84 -15.12
N ALA A 114 -2.26 5.17 -15.05
CA ALA A 114 -2.30 5.92 -13.79
C ALA A 114 -3.63 5.80 -13.03
N PHE A 115 -4.75 5.58 -13.72
CA PHE A 115 -6.09 5.53 -13.14
C PHE A 115 -6.76 4.16 -13.32
N GLY A 116 -6.06 3.22 -13.93
CA GLY A 116 -6.55 1.88 -14.17
C GLY A 116 -6.04 0.86 -13.15
N TYR A 117 -6.76 -0.24 -13.04
CA TYR A 117 -6.29 -1.42 -12.29
C TYR A 117 -5.26 -2.16 -13.15
N ALA A 118 -4.00 -1.73 -13.08
CA ALA A 118 -2.98 -2.16 -14.04
C ALA A 118 -2.10 -3.31 -13.55
N ALA A 119 -1.89 -3.45 -12.23
CA ALA A 119 -0.98 -4.46 -11.69
C ALA A 119 -1.29 -4.74 -10.20
N PRO A 120 -0.90 -5.93 -9.69
CA PRO A 120 -0.90 -6.19 -8.25
C PRO A 120 -0.02 -5.17 -7.52
N THR A 121 -0.43 -4.77 -6.32
CA THR A 121 0.33 -3.84 -5.46
C THR A 121 1.69 -4.41 -5.03
N ALA A 122 1.88 -5.72 -5.17
CA ALA A 122 3.10 -6.43 -4.80
C ALA A 122 3.59 -6.01 -3.40
N SER A 123 4.87 -5.68 -3.26
CA SER A 123 5.46 -5.29 -1.97
C SER A 123 4.94 -3.97 -1.39
N LEU A 124 4.23 -3.15 -2.13
CA LEU A 124 3.56 -1.96 -1.58
C LEU A 124 2.48 -2.36 -0.55
N PHE A 125 1.88 -3.54 -0.69
CA PHE A 125 0.92 -4.05 0.28
C PHE A 125 1.52 -4.24 1.68
N LYS A 126 2.84 -4.42 1.78
CA LYS A 126 3.54 -4.49 3.08
C LYS A 126 3.40 -3.22 3.93
N LEU A 127 3.14 -2.08 3.32
CA LEU A 127 2.86 -0.84 4.06
C LEU A 127 1.55 -0.97 4.85
N VAL A 128 0.51 -1.53 4.22
CA VAL A 128 -0.77 -1.80 4.88
C VAL A 128 -0.60 -2.86 5.97
N THR A 129 0.09 -3.94 5.66
CA THR A 129 0.40 -5.01 6.64
C THR A 129 1.19 -4.45 7.82
N ALA A 130 2.23 -3.63 7.56
CA ALA A 130 3.04 -3.03 8.61
C ALA A 130 2.22 -2.09 9.51
N ALA A 131 1.39 -1.22 8.93
CA ALA A 131 0.50 -0.35 9.70
C ALA A 131 -0.45 -1.18 10.59
N THR A 132 -1.05 -2.24 10.06
CA THR A 132 -1.92 -3.13 10.82
C THR A 132 -1.17 -3.83 11.98
N LEU A 133 0.02 -4.34 11.73
CA LEU A 133 0.84 -5.00 12.76
C LEU A 133 1.24 -4.03 13.87
N LEU A 134 1.60 -2.79 13.53
CA LEU A 134 1.97 -1.76 14.51
C LEU A 134 0.76 -1.31 15.33
N GLU A 135 -0.34 -0.97 14.67
CA GLU A 135 -1.49 -0.32 15.32
C GLU A 135 -2.45 -1.30 15.99
N ARG A 136 -2.65 -2.49 15.41
CA ARG A 136 -3.64 -3.45 15.88
C ARG A 136 -3.03 -4.61 16.67
N ALA A 137 -1.87 -5.11 16.24
CA ALA A 137 -1.19 -6.21 16.91
C ALA A 137 -0.10 -5.76 17.90
N GLY A 138 0.20 -4.46 17.98
CA GLY A 138 1.20 -3.92 18.90
C GLY A 138 2.62 -4.41 18.62
N VAL A 139 2.90 -4.83 17.39
CA VAL A 139 4.24 -5.32 17.01
C VAL A 139 5.24 -4.18 17.09
N SER A 140 6.34 -4.38 17.84
CA SER A 140 7.40 -3.38 17.94
C SER A 140 8.20 -3.27 16.64
N PRO A 141 8.55 -2.05 16.18
CA PRO A 141 9.49 -1.86 15.06
C PRO A 141 10.85 -2.54 15.27
N SER A 142 11.25 -2.75 16.53
CA SER A 142 12.49 -3.42 16.92
C SER A 142 12.37 -4.94 17.05
N LEU A 143 11.16 -5.52 16.88
CA LEU A 143 10.96 -6.97 16.93
C LEU A 143 11.90 -7.68 15.96
N LYS A 144 12.76 -8.55 16.50
CA LYS A 144 13.74 -9.31 15.71
C LYS A 144 13.11 -10.60 15.22
N VAL A 145 13.17 -10.83 13.93
CA VAL A 145 12.70 -12.06 13.27
C VAL A 145 13.87 -12.65 12.49
N CYS A 146 14.08 -13.97 12.66
CA CYS A 146 15.13 -14.71 11.97
C CYS A 146 14.52 -15.65 10.93
N THR A 147 15.09 -15.67 9.73
CA THR A 147 14.57 -16.45 8.60
C THR A 147 15.68 -17.24 7.92
N ASP A 148 15.36 -18.44 7.44
CA ASP A 148 16.25 -19.28 6.63
C ASP A 148 16.05 -19.00 5.14
N GLY A 149 16.34 -17.78 4.70
CA GLY A 149 16.13 -17.32 3.32
C GLY A 149 14.77 -16.62 3.12
N GLY A 150 14.11 -16.87 1.99
CA GLY A 150 12.78 -16.29 1.70
C GLY A 150 12.77 -14.79 1.40
N HIS A 151 13.86 -14.24 0.86
CA HIS A 151 13.93 -12.80 0.54
C HIS A 151 12.99 -12.40 -0.59
N ARG A 152 12.93 -13.18 -1.66
CA ARG A 152 12.09 -12.92 -2.84
C ARG A 152 10.97 -13.94 -2.99
N ARG A 153 11.30 -15.23 -2.95
CA ARG A 153 10.34 -16.32 -3.09
C ARG A 153 10.06 -16.92 -1.71
N ILE A 154 8.78 -17.10 -1.39
CA ILE A 154 8.32 -17.74 -0.16
C ILE A 154 8.01 -19.21 -0.46
N GLU A 155 8.52 -20.10 0.40
CA GLU A 155 8.22 -21.51 0.46
C GLU A 155 7.65 -21.81 1.86
N ARG A 156 6.98 -22.93 2.02
CA ARG A 156 6.35 -23.31 3.30
C ARG A 156 7.31 -23.26 4.50
N LYS A 157 8.57 -23.68 4.31
CA LYS A 157 9.61 -23.63 5.36
C LYS A 157 9.89 -22.21 5.89
N HIS A 158 9.60 -21.16 5.09
CA HIS A 158 9.84 -19.78 5.48
C HIS A 158 8.73 -19.18 6.34
N LEU A 159 7.60 -19.92 6.52
CA LEU A 159 6.49 -19.54 7.40
C LEU A 159 6.75 -19.92 8.87
N GLU A 160 7.78 -20.74 9.10
CA GLU A 160 8.18 -21.17 10.43
C GLU A 160 9.42 -20.38 10.91
N PRO A 161 9.62 -20.26 12.23
CA PRO A 161 10.86 -19.70 12.77
C PRO A 161 12.09 -20.43 12.23
N ALA A 162 13.15 -19.68 12.00
CA ALA A 162 14.39 -20.25 11.49
C ALA A 162 14.96 -21.31 12.43
N LYS A 163 15.44 -22.41 11.84
CA LYS A 163 16.05 -23.54 12.55
C LYS A 163 17.55 -23.66 12.28
N SER A 164 18.05 -22.94 11.26
CA SER A 164 19.46 -22.96 10.86
C SER A 164 20.32 -22.08 11.74
N SER A 165 21.56 -22.51 12.02
CA SER A 165 22.58 -21.67 12.66
C SER A 165 23.03 -20.49 11.78
N HIS A 166 22.70 -20.52 10.48
CA HIS A 166 23.01 -19.46 9.51
C HIS A 166 21.80 -18.56 9.21
N ALA A 167 20.76 -18.62 10.05
CA ALA A 167 19.57 -17.79 9.89
C ALA A 167 19.91 -16.29 9.84
N LEU A 168 19.30 -15.59 8.90
CA LEU A 168 19.44 -14.14 8.78
C LEU A 168 18.35 -13.46 9.62
N CYS A 169 18.79 -12.69 10.59
CA CYS A 169 17.89 -11.95 11.47
C CYS A 169 17.79 -10.49 11.05
N ALA A 170 16.59 -9.92 11.14
CA ALA A 170 16.35 -8.50 10.94
C ALA A 170 15.31 -8.01 11.93
N ASN A 171 15.36 -6.74 12.34
CA ASN A 171 14.25 -6.13 13.03
C ASN A 171 13.13 -5.80 12.03
N PHE A 172 11.91 -5.62 12.52
CA PHE A 172 10.73 -5.38 11.69
C PHE A 172 10.87 -4.13 10.81
N SER A 173 11.42 -3.03 11.36
CA SER A 173 11.69 -1.80 10.61
C SER A 173 12.64 -2.04 9.43
N SER A 174 13.77 -2.73 9.67
CA SER A 174 14.72 -3.10 8.61
C SER A 174 14.10 -4.06 7.59
N ALA A 175 13.24 -4.98 8.04
CA ALA A 175 12.56 -5.93 7.16
C ALA A 175 11.60 -5.22 6.19
N LEU A 176 10.90 -4.16 6.65
CA LEU A 176 10.07 -3.32 5.79
C LEU A 176 10.94 -2.56 4.78
N GLY A 177 11.99 -1.88 5.22
CA GLY A 177 12.87 -1.10 4.35
C GLY A 177 13.56 -1.93 3.26
N HIS A 178 13.90 -3.20 3.54
CA HIS A 178 14.48 -4.12 2.58
C HIS A 178 13.47 -5.06 1.92
N SER A 179 12.19 -4.86 2.19
CA SER A 179 11.09 -5.67 1.61
C SER A 179 11.25 -7.19 1.81
N ARG A 180 11.69 -7.65 2.99
CA ARG A 180 11.97 -9.06 3.30
C ARG A 180 10.69 -9.87 3.42
N ASN A 181 10.36 -10.66 2.40
CA ASN A 181 9.10 -11.39 2.33
C ASN A 181 8.90 -12.38 3.47
N ALA A 182 9.95 -13.15 3.85
CA ALA A 182 9.83 -14.17 4.89
C ALA A 182 9.48 -13.59 6.26
N VAL A 183 10.00 -12.40 6.61
CA VAL A 183 9.66 -11.73 7.88
C VAL A 183 8.17 -11.39 7.92
N PHE A 184 7.62 -10.84 6.84
CA PHE A 184 6.19 -10.52 6.75
C PHE A 184 5.29 -11.75 6.68
N ALA A 185 5.83 -12.88 6.23
CA ALA A 185 5.08 -14.14 6.18
C ALA A 185 5.02 -14.85 7.53
N GLN A 186 5.93 -14.53 8.48
CA GLN A 186 5.96 -15.07 9.84
C GLN A 186 5.17 -14.21 10.84
N LEU A 187 4.93 -12.94 10.55
CA LEU A 187 4.17 -12.00 11.39
C LEU A 187 2.69 -11.99 11.05
#